data_0e4d39a9541f3b205c2ff43ca7ce7a4a
#
_entry.id   0e4d39a9541f3b205c2ff43ca7ce7a4a
#
_cell.length_a   1.000
_cell.length_b   1.000
_cell.length_c   1.000
_cell.angle_alpha   90.00
_cell.angle_beta   90.00
_cell.angle_gamma   90.00
#
_symmetry.space_group_name_H-M   'P 1'
#
loop_
_entity.id
_entity.type
_entity.pdbx_description
1 polymer ?
#
loop_
_entity_poly.entity_id
_entity_poly.type
_entity_poly.pdbx_seq_one_letter_code
_entity_poly.pdbx_strand_id
1 'polypeptide(L)' 'MINAILNAYLRRIERGEITLKEVPKSIQPEVEQLLKNSSLQN' A
#
# COMPACT_ATOMS: atom_id res chain seq x y z
N MET A 1 12.85 6.38 5.15
CA MET A 1 11.77 7.34 5.38
C MET A 1 10.56 6.96 4.56
N ILE A 2 9.40 7.00 5.16
CA ILE A 2 8.19 6.55 4.49
C ILE A 2 7.62 7.65 3.60
N ASN A 3 7.29 7.28 2.37
CA ASN A 3 6.70 8.21 1.42
C ASN A 3 5.22 8.42 1.76
N ALA A 4 4.81 9.68 1.89
CA ALA A 4 3.44 10.01 2.25
C ALA A 4 2.44 9.49 1.21
N ILE A 5 2.84 9.49 -0.05
CA ILE A 5 1.98 8.99 -1.11
C ILE A 5 1.75 7.50 -0.96
N LEU A 6 2.80 6.75 -0.66
CA LEU A 6 2.69 5.32 -0.44
C LEU A 6 1.79 5.02 0.74
N ASN A 7 1.94 5.78 1.81
CA ASN A 7 1.10 5.61 2.99
C ASN A 7 -0.37 5.87 2.68
N ALA A 8 -0.64 6.88 1.87
CA ALA A 8 -2.01 7.20 1.51
C ALA A 8 -2.67 6.03 0.78
N TYR A 9 -1.95 5.44 -0.19
CA TYR A 9 -2.46 4.29 -0.91
C TYR A 9 -2.66 3.09 0.02
N LEU A 10 -1.68 2.87 0.89
CA LEU A 10 -1.75 1.76 1.82
C LEU A 10 -3.01 1.83 2.67
N ARG A 11 -3.30 2.99 3.20
CA ARG A 11 -4.48 3.16 4.05
C ARG A 11 -5.77 2.92 3.29
N ARG A 12 -5.84 3.38 2.05
CA ARG A 12 -7.03 3.20 1.24
C ARG A 12 -7.26 1.73 0.94
N ILE A 13 -6.18 1.01 0.69
CA ILE A 13 -6.28 -0.43 0.44
C ILE A 13 -6.74 -1.14 1.69
N GLU A 14 -6.21 -0.77 2.84
CA GLU A 14 -6.60 -1.39 4.11
C GLU A 14 -8.06 -1.16 4.43
N ARG A 15 -8.59 -0.03 4.02
CA ARG A 15 -9.99 0.28 4.24
C ARG A 15 -10.92 -0.38 3.21
N GLY A 16 -10.34 -0.95 2.19
CA GLY A 16 -11.13 -1.54 1.12
C GLY A 16 -11.66 -0.53 0.12
N GLU A 17 -11.14 0.70 0.13
CA GLU A 17 -11.59 1.73 -0.78
C GLU A 17 -11.06 1.53 -2.19
N ILE A 18 -9.84 0.99 -2.31
CA ILE A 18 -9.24 0.71 -3.60
C ILE A 18 -8.52 -0.63 -3.52
N THR A 19 -8.15 -1.16 -4.68
CA THR A 19 -7.36 -2.39 -4.75
C THR A 19 -5.95 -2.06 -5.22
N LEU A 20 -5.05 -3.00 -5.04
CA LEU A 20 -3.67 -2.82 -5.49
C LEU A 20 -3.59 -2.52 -6.97
N LYS A 21 -4.50 -3.08 -7.76
CA LYS A 21 -4.52 -2.85 -9.20
C LYS A 21 -4.74 -1.40 -9.56
N GLU A 22 -5.39 -0.64 -8.69
CA GLU A 22 -5.67 0.77 -8.95
C GLU A 22 -4.49 1.65 -8.62
N VAL A 23 -3.47 1.10 -7.97
CA VAL A 23 -2.26 1.83 -7.66
C VAL A 23 -1.40 1.94 -8.92
N PRO A 24 -0.77 3.10 -9.18
CA PRO A 24 0.13 3.24 -10.34
C PRO A 24 1.20 2.15 -10.32
N LYS A 25 1.46 1.59 -11.49
CA LYS A 25 2.39 0.46 -11.59
C LYS A 25 3.78 0.80 -11.08
N SER A 26 4.18 2.04 -11.19
CA SER A 26 5.52 2.44 -10.76
C SER A 26 5.72 2.30 -9.25
N ILE A 27 4.65 2.32 -8.48
CA ILE A 27 4.76 2.20 -7.03
C ILE A 27 4.03 0.98 -6.47
N GLN A 28 3.40 0.18 -7.34
CA GLN A 28 2.71 -1.03 -6.89
C GLN A 28 3.61 -1.96 -6.08
N PRO A 29 4.84 -2.24 -6.51
CA PRO A 29 5.71 -3.14 -5.73
C PRO A 29 5.99 -2.61 -4.34
N GLU A 30 6.17 -1.31 -4.21
CA GLU A 30 6.45 -0.71 -2.91
C GLU A 30 5.24 -0.77 -2.01
N VAL A 31 4.06 -0.50 -2.54
CA VAL A 31 2.84 -0.59 -1.77
C VAL A 31 2.58 -2.02 -1.33
N GLU A 32 2.84 -2.96 -2.23
CA GLU A 32 2.69 -4.38 -1.91
C GLU A 32 3.61 -4.78 -0.76
N GLN A 33 4.84 -4.28 -0.78
CA GLN A 33 5.77 -4.56 0.30
C GLN A 33 5.25 -4.03 1.63
N LEU A 34 4.71 -2.83 1.62
CA LEU A 34 4.16 -2.26 2.83
C LEU A 34 2.98 -3.07 3.36
N LEU A 35 2.16 -3.56 2.47
CA LEU A 35 1.02 -4.39 2.85
C LEU A 35 1.50 -5.68 3.52
N LYS A 36 2.51 -6.31 2.94
CA LYS A 36 3.05 -7.53 3.51
C LYS A 36 3.66 -7.30 4.88
N ASN A 37 4.38 -6.20 5.02
CA ASN A 37 4.97 -5.86 6.31
C ASN A 37 3.91 -5.60 7.35
N SER A 38 2.84 -4.94 6.95
CA SER A 38 1.74 -4.66 7.87
C SER A 38 1.07 -5.95 8.32
N SER A 39 0.89 -6.89 7.40
CA SER A 39 0.28 -8.18 7.72
C SER A 39 1.13 -8.99 8.69
N LEU A 40 2.44 -8.87 8.57
CA LEU A 40 3.34 -9.63 9.42
C LEU A 40 3.35 -9.17 10.86
N GLN A 41 2.84 -7.98 11.11
CA GLN A 41 2.81 -7.44 12.47
C GLN A 41 1.74 -8.07 13.34
N ASN A 42 0.85 -8.78 12.73
CA ASN A 42 -0.16 -9.50 13.48
C ASN A 42 0.33 -10.89 13.86
#